data_54c1c3b5311c98184ae789976edde507
#
_entry.id   54c1c3b5311c98184ae789976edde507
#
_cell.length_a   1.000
_cell.length_b   1.000
_cell.length_c   1.000
_cell.angle_alpha   90.00
_cell.angle_beta   90.00
_cell.angle_gamma   90.00
#
_symmetry.space_group_name_H-M   'P 1'
#
loop_
_entity.id
_entity.type
_entity.pdbx_description
1 polymer ?
#
loop_
_entity_poly.entity_id
_entity_poly.type
_entity_poly.pdbx_seq_one_letter_code
_entity_poly.pdbx_strand_id
1 'polypeptide(L)'
;MILRAEKIAKWYYRKSGESNRFFAVSETDVQLESGSLTVLMGRSGSGKTTFLHMLGGLLIPDAGKVWVDDKDLYAMNDAELSRYRNRHIGIVSQGHTAVQSLSVLENVMLPQMMYADTDRINESADEWLARFGMEHLQEAFPSELSGGELRRMSIARALAGKPEILLADEPTGDLDDENTKLVMNALREAADEGTAVLVVTHESDALDYADQRWQMNAGVLTK
;
A
#
# COMPACT_ATOMS: atom_id res chain seq x y z
N MET A 1 -6.12 -3.09 -15.04
CA MET A 1 -5.05 -3.99 -14.52
C MET A 1 -5.62 -4.85 -13.41
N ILE A 2 -5.19 -6.10 -13.31
CA ILE A 2 -5.61 -7.06 -12.30
C ILE A 2 -4.36 -7.58 -11.60
N LEU A 3 -4.31 -7.50 -10.26
CA LEU A 3 -3.33 -8.22 -9.48
C LEU A 3 -3.94 -9.56 -9.05
N ARG A 4 -3.27 -10.66 -9.39
CA ARG A 4 -3.68 -12.02 -9.03
C ARG A 4 -2.56 -12.71 -8.26
N ALA A 5 -2.90 -13.28 -7.14
CA ALA A 5 -2.01 -14.14 -6.39
C ALA A 5 -2.56 -15.56 -6.38
N GLU A 6 -1.72 -16.54 -6.74
CA GLU A 6 -2.08 -17.94 -6.87
C GLU A 6 -1.28 -18.77 -5.87
N LYS A 7 -1.98 -19.40 -4.93
CA LYS A 7 -1.42 -20.30 -3.91
C LYS A 7 -0.25 -19.69 -3.13
N ILE A 8 -0.28 -18.36 -2.92
CA ILE A 8 0.79 -17.72 -2.18
C ILE A 8 0.77 -18.13 -0.71
N ALA A 9 1.95 -18.40 -0.16
CA ALA A 9 2.14 -18.70 1.24
C ALA A 9 3.45 -18.12 1.76
N LYS A 10 3.49 -17.79 3.05
CA LYS A 10 4.69 -17.37 3.74
C LYS A 10 4.78 -17.99 5.10
N TRP A 11 5.95 -18.54 5.44
CA TRP A 11 6.21 -19.15 6.74
C TRP A 11 7.52 -18.69 7.32
N TYR A 12 7.61 -18.79 8.62
CA TYR A 12 8.82 -18.49 9.39
C TYR A 12 9.10 -19.61 10.38
N TYR A 13 10.34 -19.69 10.84
CA TYR A 13 10.75 -20.63 11.88
C TYR A 13 10.97 -19.88 13.20
N ARG A 14 10.43 -20.42 14.30
CA ARG A 14 10.74 -19.89 15.64
C ARG A 14 12.11 -20.42 16.07
N LYS A 15 12.85 -19.64 16.90
CA LYS A 15 14.24 -19.96 17.30
C LYS A 15 14.42 -21.25 18.14
N SER A 16 13.38 -21.93 18.57
CA SER A 16 13.44 -23.12 19.43
C SER A 16 12.68 -24.31 18.84
N GLY A 17 13.41 -25.34 18.38
CA GLY A 17 12.93 -26.67 18.02
C GLY A 17 12.75 -26.93 16.52
N GLU A 18 13.03 -28.15 16.09
CA GLU A 18 12.98 -28.61 14.68
C GLU A 18 11.56 -28.63 14.05
N SER A 19 10.50 -28.38 14.80
CA SER A 19 9.11 -28.41 14.31
C SER A 19 8.37 -27.05 14.43
N ASN A 20 9.09 -25.94 14.54
CA ASN A 20 8.52 -24.63 14.85
C ASN A 20 8.22 -23.74 13.62
N ARG A 21 7.87 -24.33 12.49
CA ARG A 21 7.34 -23.63 11.33
C ARG A 21 5.95 -23.08 11.64
N PHE A 22 5.73 -21.79 11.45
CA PHE A 22 4.40 -21.20 11.49
C PHE A 22 4.12 -20.45 10.20
N PHE A 23 2.89 -20.52 9.73
CA PHE A 23 2.46 -19.76 8.58
C PHE A 23 2.08 -18.35 9.00
N ALA A 24 2.80 -17.34 8.50
CA ALA A 24 2.37 -15.96 8.57
C ALA A 24 1.23 -15.70 7.58
N VAL A 25 1.25 -16.38 6.42
CA VAL A 25 0.17 -16.43 5.45
C VAL A 25 0.06 -17.87 4.97
N SER A 26 -1.09 -18.50 5.18
CA SER A 26 -1.44 -19.82 4.65
C SER A 26 -1.74 -19.73 3.17
N GLU A 27 -1.62 -20.85 2.46
CA GLU A 27 -1.89 -20.90 1.02
C GLU A 27 -3.23 -20.25 0.69
N THR A 28 -3.19 -19.25 -0.19
CA THR A 28 -4.37 -18.48 -0.55
C THR A 28 -4.32 -17.98 -1.99
N ASP A 29 -5.52 -17.89 -2.59
CA ASP A 29 -5.76 -17.31 -3.91
C ASP A 29 -6.55 -16.03 -3.78
N VAL A 30 -6.06 -14.94 -4.35
CA VAL A 30 -6.76 -13.65 -4.35
C VAL A 30 -6.63 -12.93 -5.68
N GLN A 31 -7.55 -12.00 -5.91
CA GLN A 31 -7.56 -11.10 -7.03
C GLN A 31 -8.00 -9.71 -6.58
N LEU A 32 -7.25 -8.68 -6.97
CA LEU A 32 -7.62 -7.27 -6.84
C LEU A 32 -7.95 -6.75 -8.23
N GLU A 33 -9.10 -6.11 -8.36
CA GLU A 33 -9.63 -5.61 -9.63
C GLU A 33 -9.49 -4.09 -9.71
N SER A 34 -9.20 -3.59 -10.92
CA SER A 34 -9.22 -2.17 -11.21
C SER A 34 -10.58 -1.57 -10.86
N GLY A 35 -10.57 -0.41 -10.23
CA GLY A 35 -11.80 0.28 -9.85
C GLY A 35 -12.47 -0.25 -8.57
N SER A 36 -11.80 -1.14 -7.83
CA SER A 36 -12.36 -1.73 -6.62
C SER A 36 -11.53 -1.41 -5.39
N LEU A 37 -12.19 -1.07 -4.28
CA LEU A 37 -11.60 -0.93 -2.96
C LEU A 37 -11.88 -2.19 -2.13
N THR A 38 -10.84 -2.93 -1.82
CA THR A 38 -10.88 -4.11 -0.96
C THR A 38 -10.37 -3.76 0.43
N VAL A 39 -11.10 -4.12 1.47
CA VAL A 39 -10.65 -3.98 2.87
C VAL A 39 -10.35 -5.33 3.46
N LEU A 40 -9.11 -5.52 3.93
CA LEU A 40 -8.66 -6.71 4.64
C LEU A 40 -8.57 -6.41 6.14
N MET A 41 -9.51 -6.97 6.88
CA MET A 41 -9.57 -6.86 8.34
C MET A 41 -8.78 -7.96 9.03
N GLY A 42 -8.30 -7.68 10.24
CA GLY A 42 -7.70 -8.71 11.10
C GLY A 42 -6.95 -8.12 12.28
N ARG A 43 -6.76 -8.93 13.33
CA ARG A 43 -6.02 -8.51 14.53
C ARG A 43 -4.54 -8.26 14.20
N SER A 44 -3.85 -7.49 15.05
CA SER A 44 -2.39 -7.35 14.96
C SER A 44 -1.72 -8.73 15.01
N GLY A 45 -0.71 -8.93 14.15
CA GLY A 45 -0.02 -10.21 14.01
C GLY A 45 -0.78 -11.30 13.25
N SER A 46 -1.93 -11.04 12.63
CA SER A 46 -2.66 -12.04 11.83
C SER A 46 -2.02 -12.35 10.47
N GLY A 47 -1.01 -11.59 10.02
CA GLY A 47 -0.30 -11.81 8.75
C GLY A 47 -0.60 -10.77 7.65
N LYS A 48 -1.42 -9.75 7.93
CA LYS A 48 -1.88 -8.74 6.95
C LYS A 48 -0.73 -8.00 6.24
N THR A 49 0.19 -7.43 7.01
CA THR A 49 1.38 -6.73 6.47
C THR A 49 2.24 -7.66 5.63
N THR A 50 2.45 -8.91 6.07
CA THR A 50 3.18 -9.93 5.31
C THR A 50 2.50 -10.21 3.98
N PHE A 51 1.18 -10.36 4.00
CA PHE A 51 0.37 -10.58 2.81
C PHE A 51 0.46 -9.39 1.84
N LEU A 52 0.27 -8.16 2.34
CA LEU A 52 0.40 -6.93 1.55
C LEU A 52 1.79 -6.82 0.91
N HIS A 53 2.86 -7.10 1.66
CA HIS A 53 4.23 -7.06 1.14
C HIS A 53 4.48 -8.10 0.05
N MET A 54 3.87 -9.27 0.13
CA MET A 54 3.94 -10.27 -0.96
C MET A 54 3.22 -9.76 -2.22
N LEU A 55 2.04 -9.16 -2.09
CA LEU A 55 1.33 -8.59 -3.24
C LEU A 55 2.09 -7.42 -3.87
N GLY A 56 2.76 -6.61 -3.05
CA GLY A 56 3.51 -5.43 -3.49
C GLY A 56 4.91 -5.71 -4.04
N GLY A 57 5.34 -6.97 -4.15
CA GLY A 57 6.69 -7.29 -4.62
C GLY A 57 7.81 -6.88 -3.65
N LEU A 58 7.49 -6.71 -2.36
CA LEU A 58 8.46 -6.37 -1.30
C LEU A 58 8.96 -7.60 -0.55
N LEU A 59 8.23 -8.69 -0.58
CA LEU A 59 8.53 -9.92 0.14
C LEU A 59 8.23 -11.13 -0.74
N ILE A 60 9.26 -11.88 -1.08
CA ILE A 60 9.12 -13.09 -1.91
C ILE A 60 8.30 -14.14 -1.12
N PRO A 61 7.19 -14.66 -1.67
CA PRO A 61 6.46 -15.76 -1.08
C PRO A 61 7.32 -17.03 -1.07
N ASP A 62 7.09 -17.91 -0.09
CA ASP A 62 7.76 -19.22 -0.03
C ASP A 62 7.08 -20.25 -0.93
N ALA A 63 5.84 -19.99 -1.35
CA ALA A 63 5.10 -20.77 -2.34
C ALA A 63 4.15 -19.85 -3.12
N GLY A 64 3.73 -20.33 -4.30
CA GLY A 64 2.79 -19.60 -5.17
C GLY A 64 3.45 -18.51 -6.01
N LYS A 65 2.62 -17.70 -6.65
CA LYS A 65 3.03 -16.63 -7.58
C LYS A 65 2.13 -15.42 -7.45
N VAL A 66 2.69 -14.24 -7.75
CA VAL A 66 1.94 -12.99 -7.84
C VAL A 66 2.08 -12.45 -9.26
N TRP A 67 0.94 -12.26 -9.89
CA TRP A 67 0.82 -11.74 -11.25
C TRP A 67 0.21 -10.34 -11.23
N VAL A 68 0.73 -9.48 -12.06
CA VAL A 68 0.07 -8.22 -12.41
C VAL A 68 -0.16 -8.26 -13.92
N ASP A 69 -1.42 -8.35 -14.32
CA ASP A 69 -1.85 -8.80 -15.64
C ASP A 69 -1.15 -10.13 -15.99
N ASP A 70 -0.33 -10.16 -17.05
CA ASP A 70 0.38 -11.35 -17.49
C ASP A 70 1.83 -11.45 -16.99
N LYS A 71 2.26 -10.58 -16.06
CA LYS A 71 3.64 -10.52 -15.57
C LYS A 71 3.77 -11.12 -14.17
N ASP A 72 4.56 -12.18 -14.04
CA ASP A 72 4.95 -12.74 -12.74
C ASP A 72 5.96 -11.79 -12.07
N LEU A 73 5.57 -11.16 -10.96
CA LEU A 73 6.41 -10.18 -10.26
C LEU A 73 7.74 -10.76 -9.80
N TYR A 74 7.74 -12.00 -9.36
CA TYR A 74 8.92 -12.65 -8.78
C TYR A 74 9.77 -13.41 -9.82
N ALA A 75 9.37 -13.42 -11.08
CA ALA A 75 10.22 -13.83 -12.20
C ALA A 75 11.12 -12.68 -12.72
N MET A 76 10.82 -11.44 -12.32
CA MET A 76 11.65 -10.27 -12.66
C MET A 76 12.94 -10.24 -11.83
N ASN A 77 14.02 -9.72 -12.40
CA ASN A 77 15.20 -9.38 -11.60
C ASN A 77 14.92 -8.16 -10.70
N ASP A 78 15.79 -7.90 -9.72
CA ASP A 78 15.59 -6.85 -8.72
C ASP A 78 15.42 -5.43 -9.33
N ALA A 79 16.20 -5.10 -10.36
CA ALA A 79 16.11 -3.81 -11.03
C ALA A 79 14.80 -3.64 -11.82
N GLU A 80 14.35 -4.70 -12.49
CA GLU A 80 13.08 -4.74 -13.21
C GLU A 80 11.91 -4.63 -12.25
N LEU A 81 11.91 -5.42 -11.17
CA LEU A 81 10.87 -5.40 -10.15
C LEU A 81 10.78 -4.03 -9.47
N SER A 82 11.92 -3.40 -9.16
CA SER A 82 11.95 -2.08 -8.55
C SER A 82 11.35 -1.00 -9.45
N ARG A 83 11.66 -1.00 -10.75
CA ARG A 83 11.04 -0.11 -11.74
C ARG A 83 9.55 -0.39 -11.88
N TYR A 84 9.18 -1.67 -11.93
CA TYR A 84 7.79 -2.09 -12.08
C TYR A 84 6.95 -1.59 -10.89
N ARG A 85 7.43 -1.82 -9.65
CA ARG A 85 6.77 -1.30 -8.45
C ARG A 85 6.60 0.22 -8.51
N ASN A 86 7.70 0.94 -8.75
CA ASN A 86 7.69 2.39 -8.80
C ASN A 86 6.64 2.93 -9.78
N ARG A 87 6.46 2.26 -10.91
CA ARG A 87 5.55 2.70 -11.97
C ARG A 87 4.09 2.33 -11.74
N HIS A 88 3.84 1.14 -11.17
CA HIS A 88 2.51 0.54 -11.18
C HIS A 88 1.90 0.35 -9.79
N ILE A 89 2.72 0.35 -8.72
CA ILE A 89 2.27 -0.01 -7.39
C ILE A 89 2.57 1.10 -6.39
N GLY A 90 1.54 1.78 -5.90
CA GLY A 90 1.65 2.67 -4.75
C GLY A 90 1.61 1.87 -3.44
N ILE A 91 2.49 2.19 -2.50
CA ILE A 91 2.53 1.52 -1.20
C ILE A 91 2.52 2.56 -0.09
N VAL A 92 1.53 2.45 0.80
CA VAL A 92 1.45 3.19 2.06
C VAL A 92 1.81 2.21 3.19
N SER A 93 2.96 2.40 3.81
CA SER A 93 3.43 1.57 4.93
C SER A 93 2.86 2.03 6.27
N GLN A 94 2.75 1.13 7.25
CA GLN A 94 2.28 1.44 8.60
C GLN A 94 3.14 2.49 9.31
N GLY A 95 4.44 2.55 9.03
CA GLY A 95 5.36 3.54 9.62
C GLY A 95 5.54 4.79 8.77
N HIS A 96 6.13 5.82 9.39
CA HIS A 96 6.52 7.03 8.65
C HIS A 96 7.78 6.77 7.84
N THR A 97 7.65 6.83 6.51
CA THR A 97 8.75 6.57 5.56
C THR A 97 9.23 7.86 4.87
N ALA A 98 9.05 9.00 5.53
CA ALA A 98 9.50 10.29 5.02
C ALA A 98 11.03 10.37 4.95
N VAL A 99 11.55 10.92 3.85
CA VAL A 99 12.97 11.28 3.73
C VAL A 99 13.15 12.63 4.41
N GLN A 100 13.84 12.64 5.56
CA GLN A 100 13.93 13.80 6.46
C GLN A 100 14.64 15.01 5.83
N SER A 101 15.50 14.80 4.84
CA SER A 101 16.26 15.84 4.14
C SER A 101 15.56 16.45 2.93
N LEU A 102 14.36 15.96 2.61
CA LEU A 102 13.52 16.46 1.53
C LEU A 102 12.30 17.20 2.09
N SER A 103 11.85 18.23 1.39
CA SER A 103 10.60 18.93 1.72
C SER A 103 9.38 18.01 1.53
N VAL A 104 8.21 18.45 1.94
CA VAL A 104 6.93 17.76 1.72
C VAL A 104 6.70 17.51 0.23
N LEU A 105 6.84 18.55 -0.59
CA LEU A 105 6.67 18.44 -2.03
C LEU A 105 7.67 17.45 -2.64
N GLU A 106 8.94 17.57 -2.30
CA GLU A 106 10.00 16.66 -2.78
C GLU A 106 9.75 15.21 -2.34
N ASN A 107 9.24 14.98 -1.11
CA ASN A 107 8.85 13.65 -0.65
C ASN A 107 7.71 13.07 -1.49
N VAL A 108 6.69 13.86 -1.83
CA VAL A 108 5.56 13.42 -2.66
C VAL A 108 6.01 13.10 -4.08
N MET A 109 6.90 13.91 -4.65
CA MET A 109 7.44 13.73 -6.00
C MET A 109 8.51 12.63 -6.11
N LEU A 110 9.11 12.20 -5.00
CA LEU A 110 10.27 11.31 -4.97
C LEU A 110 10.13 10.05 -5.85
N PRO A 111 9.02 9.29 -5.83
CA PRO A 111 8.88 8.10 -6.69
C PRO A 111 8.98 8.43 -8.18
N GLN A 112 8.45 9.56 -8.60
CA GLN A 112 8.47 10.00 -10.00
C GLN A 112 9.88 10.45 -10.43
N MET A 113 10.64 11.08 -9.52
CA MET A 113 12.00 11.55 -9.77
C MET A 113 13.01 10.40 -9.88
N MET A 114 12.79 9.29 -9.17
CA MET A 114 13.75 8.17 -9.10
C MET A 114 14.03 7.49 -10.45
N TYR A 115 13.08 7.49 -11.38
CA TYR A 115 13.21 6.78 -12.67
C TYR A 115 13.01 7.69 -13.88
N ALA A 116 13.10 9.01 -13.69
CA ALA A 116 13.14 10.04 -14.75
C ALA A 116 12.08 9.88 -15.86
N ASP A 117 10.88 9.47 -15.50
CA ASP A 117 9.73 9.49 -16.44
C ASP A 117 9.16 10.92 -16.41
N THR A 118 9.88 11.83 -17.09
CA THR A 118 9.69 13.29 -17.04
C THR A 118 8.28 13.72 -17.49
N ASP A 119 7.54 12.87 -18.19
CA ASP A 119 6.21 13.16 -18.70
C ASP A 119 5.11 13.09 -17.64
N ARG A 120 5.43 12.61 -16.42
CA ARG A 120 4.48 12.45 -15.29
C ARG A 120 4.73 13.39 -14.11
N ILE A 121 5.73 14.26 -14.20
CA ILE A 121 6.15 15.10 -13.07
C ILE A 121 5.27 16.36 -13.00
N ASN A 122 4.84 16.70 -11.80
CA ASN A 122 4.37 17.95 -11.21
C ASN A 122 2.85 18.15 -11.00
N GLU A 123 1.96 17.95 -11.94
CA GLU A 123 0.54 18.30 -11.74
C GLU A 123 -0.11 17.47 -10.62
N SER A 124 0.29 16.22 -10.48
CA SER A 124 -0.35 15.30 -9.53
C SER A 124 0.08 15.49 -8.07
N ALA A 125 1.30 15.96 -7.80
CA ALA A 125 1.76 16.19 -6.43
C ALA A 125 1.02 17.38 -5.79
N ASP A 126 0.91 18.48 -6.50
CA ASP A 126 0.19 19.68 -6.05
C ASP A 126 -1.30 19.39 -5.84
N GLU A 127 -1.94 18.62 -6.74
CA GLU A 127 -3.33 18.20 -6.59
C GLU A 127 -3.56 17.39 -5.31
N TRP A 128 -2.70 16.41 -5.03
CA TRP A 128 -2.86 15.59 -3.82
C TRP A 128 -2.55 16.36 -2.54
N LEU A 129 -1.56 17.26 -2.57
CA LEU A 129 -1.30 18.14 -1.44
C LEU A 129 -2.48 19.08 -1.17
N ALA A 130 -3.10 19.62 -2.21
CA ALA A 130 -4.31 20.44 -2.10
C ALA A 130 -5.50 19.63 -1.52
N ARG A 131 -5.75 18.42 -2.05
CA ARG A 131 -6.83 17.54 -1.55
C ARG A 131 -6.65 17.18 -0.06
N PHE A 132 -5.41 17.09 0.40
CA PHE A 132 -5.09 16.84 1.81
C PHE A 132 -4.93 18.10 2.66
N GLY A 133 -5.20 19.31 2.11
CA GLY A 133 -5.07 20.60 2.81
C GLY A 133 -3.64 20.93 3.23
N MET A 134 -2.67 20.45 2.45
CA MET A 134 -1.24 20.58 2.75
C MET A 134 -0.47 21.54 1.82
N GLU A 135 -1.16 22.35 1.01
CA GLU A 135 -0.52 23.30 0.07
C GLU A 135 0.42 24.26 0.79
N HIS A 136 0.06 24.68 1.99
CA HIS A 136 0.85 25.59 2.80
C HIS A 136 2.09 24.96 3.44
N LEU A 137 2.24 23.63 3.36
CA LEU A 137 3.35 22.85 3.93
C LEU A 137 4.33 22.33 2.88
N GLN A 138 4.20 22.70 1.62
CA GLN A 138 5.02 22.17 0.52
C GLN A 138 6.53 22.31 0.76
N GLU A 139 6.95 23.44 1.33
CA GLU A 139 8.35 23.74 1.63
C GLU A 139 8.79 23.26 3.04
N ALA A 140 7.85 22.81 3.86
CA ALA A 140 8.17 22.29 5.20
C ALA A 140 8.91 20.95 5.13
N PHE A 141 9.68 20.65 6.17
CA PHE A 141 10.36 19.36 6.29
C PHE A 141 9.57 18.40 7.19
N PRO A 142 9.74 17.07 7.02
CA PRO A 142 9.02 16.06 7.82
C PRO A 142 9.11 16.26 9.33
N SER A 143 10.20 16.83 9.83
CA SER A 143 10.39 17.13 11.26
C SER A 143 9.47 18.23 11.79
N GLU A 144 8.85 19.01 10.92
CA GLU A 144 7.95 20.12 11.24
C GLU A 144 6.48 19.70 11.20
N LEU A 145 6.19 18.46 10.75
CA LEU A 145 4.86 17.92 10.56
C LEU A 145 4.35 17.17 11.78
N SER A 146 3.06 17.27 12.04
CA SER A 146 2.34 16.38 12.94
C SER A 146 2.28 14.94 12.37
N GLY A 147 1.96 13.95 13.21
CA GLY A 147 1.78 12.56 12.78
C GLY A 147 0.71 12.41 11.68
N GLY A 148 -0.39 13.15 11.78
CA GLY A 148 -1.45 13.15 10.77
C GLY A 148 -1.01 13.74 9.44
N GLU A 149 -0.23 14.84 9.45
CA GLU A 149 0.34 15.43 8.24
C GLU A 149 1.37 14.52 7.59
N LEU A 150 2.24 13.86 8.37
CA LEU A 150 3.15 12.83 7.85
C LEU A 150 2.41 11.68 7.19
N ARG A 151 1.28 11.26 7.76
CA ARG A 151 0.43 10.21 7.18
C ARG A 151 -0.17 10.66 5.85
N ARG A 152 -0.79 11.85 5.81
CA ARG A 152 -1.36 12.41 4.57
C ARG A 152 -0.29 12.61 3.48
N MET A 153 0.89 13.12 3.82
CA MET A 153 2.03 13.20 2.89
C MET A 153 2.43 11.84 2.32
N SER A 154 2.47 10.80 3.16
CA SER A 154 2.81 9.43 2.73
C SER A 154 1.79 8.86 1.75
N ILE A 155 0.51 9.18 1.94
CA ILE A 155 -0.58 8.77 1.04
C ILE A 155 -0.53 9.59 -0.25
N ALA A 156 -0.34 10.91 -0.17
CA ALA A 156 -0.13 11.77 -1.33
C ALA A 156 1.01 11.25 -2.22
N ARG A 157 2.15 10.88 -1.62
CA ARG A 157 3.29 10.28 -2.32
C ARG A 157 2.93 8.99 -3.05
N ALA A 158 2.13 8.13 -2.44
CA ALA A 158 1.72 6.87 -3.05
C ALA A 158 0.74 7.07 -4.21
N LEU A 159 -0.11 8.10 -4.15
CA LEU A 159 -1.13 8.43 -5.15
C LEU A 159 -0.61 9.33 -6.27
N ALA A 160 0.38 10.19 -6.01
CA ALA A 160 0.90 11.14 -6.99
C ALA A 160 1.42 10.48 -8.28
N GLY A 161 1.92 9.25 -8.20
CA GLY A 161 2.33 8.45 -9.36
C GLY A 161 1.18 7.91 -10.19
N LYS A 162 -0.07 8.14 -9.81
CA LYS A 162 -1.28 7.53 -10.41
C LYS A 162 -1.09 6.01 -10.58
N PRO A 163 -0.86 5.28 -9.48
CA PRO A 163 -0.58 3.85 -9.54
C PRO A 163 -1.82 3.09 -10.00
N GLU A 164 -1.61 1.98 -10.67
CA GLU A 164 -2.69 1.08 -11.09
C GLU A 164 -3.14 0.17 -9.94
N ILE A 165 -2.24 -0.04 -8.95
CA ILE A 165 -2.50 -0.79 -7.72
C ILE A 165 -2.03 0.05 -6.54
N LEU A 166 -2.88 0.20 -5.52
CA LEU A 166 -2.53 0.85 -4.26
C LEU A 166 -2.70 -0.12 -3.11
N LEU A 167 -1.63 -0.31 -2.36
CA LEU A 167 -1.59 -1.17 -1.19
C LEU A 167 -1.33 -0.32 0.06
N ALA A 168 -2.31 -0.21 0.96
CA ALA A 168 -2.24 0.63 2.14
C ALA A 168 -2.31 -0.19 3.42
N ASP A 169 -1.25 -0.14 4.23
CA ASP A 169 -1.16 -0.82 5.53
C ASP A 169 -1.45 0.17 6.66
N GLU A 170 -2.59 -0.02 7.35
CA GLU A 170 -3.12 0.82 8.44
C GLU A 170 -3.11 2.32 8.06
N PRO A 171 -3.73 2.74 6.92
CA PRO A 171 -3.59 4.11 6.42
C PRO A 171 -4.21 5.17 7.32
N THR A 172 -5.13 4.79 8.20
CA THR A 172 -5.86 5.67 9.12
C THR A 172 -5.39 5.57 10.57
N GLY A 173 -4.47 4.66 10.85
CA GLY A 173 -3.95 4.46 12.21
C GLY A 173 -3.42 5.77 12.81
N ASP A 174 -3.79 6.05 14.06
CA ASP A 174 -3.44 7.25 14.83
C ASP A 174 -4.01 8.58 14.26
N LEU A 175 -5.01 8.54 13.36
CA LEU A 175 -5.73 9.71 12.87
C LEU A 175 -7.03 9.94 13.67
N ASP A 176 -7.44 11.20 13.78
CA ASP A 176 -8.78 11.55 14.22
C ASP A 176 -9.84 11.23 13.16
N ASP A 177 -11.12 11.33 13.53
CA ASP A 177 -12.25 10.96 12.68
C ASP A 177 -12.30 11.81 11.38
N GLU A 178 -11.91 13.09 11.43
CA GLU A 178 -11.92 13.98 10.27
C GLU A 178 -10.84 13.60 9.28
N ASN A 179 -9.61 13.39 9.75
CA ASN A 179 -8.50 12.94 8.93
C ASN A 179 -8.69 11.51 8.41
N THR A 180 -9.30 10.62 9.20
CA THR A 180 -9.69 9.27 8.77
C THR A 180 -10.63 9.33 7.57
N LYS A 181 -11.68 10.13 7.64
CA LYS A 181 -12.62 10.32 6.51
C LYS A 181 -11.93 10.91 5.28
N LEU A 182 -11.07 11.92 5.49
CA LEU A 182 -10.33 12.54 4.39
C LEU A 182 -9.46 11.51 3.65
N VAL A 183 -8.73 10.69 4.39
CA VAL A 183 -7.90 9.62 3.83
C VAL A 183 -8.73 8.56 3.12
N MET A 184 -9.79 8.05 3.77
CA MET A 184 -10.62 7.00 3.17
C MET A 184 -11.36 7.48 1.91
N ASN A 185 -11.81 8.74 1.88
CA ASN A 185 -12.38 9.34 0.68
C ASN A 185 -11.36 9.41 -0.46
N ALA A 186 -10.12 9.82 -0.18
CA ALA A 186 -9.08 9.88 -1.20
C ALA A 186 -8.75 8.48 -1.77
N LEU A 187 -8.73 7.44 -0.91
CA LEU A 187 -8.54 6.05 -1.35
C LEU A 187 -9.74 5.55 -2.19
N ARG A 188 -10.96 5.94 -1.82
CA ARG A 188 -12.19 5.62 -2.57
C ARG A 188 -12.17 6.31 -3.95
N GLU A 189 -11.86 7.61 -4.00
CA GLU A 189 -11.73 8.34 -5.26
C GLU A 189 -10.70 7.70 -6.18
N ALA A 190 -9.52 7.33 -5.65
CA ALA A 190 -8.50 6.61 -6.44
C ALA A 190 -9.04 5.30 -7.03
N ALA A 191 -9.85 4.56 -6.26
CA ALA A 191 -10.50 3.36 -6.77
C ALA A 191 -11.53 3.71 -7.86
N ASP A 192 -12.38 4.71 -7.65
CA ASP A 192 -13.38 5.15 -8.64
C ASP A 192 -12.73 5.64 -9.94
N GLU A 193 -11.51 6.17 -9.88
CA GLU A 193 -10.67 6.54 -11.03
C GLU A 193 -9.96 5.34 -11.70
N GLY A 194 -10.13 4.13 -11.18
CA GLY A 194 -9.66 2.89 -11.81
C GLY A 194 -8.48 2.21 -11.12
N THR A 195 -7.94 2.74 -10.02
CA THR A 195 -6.91 2.06 -9.22
C THR A 195 -7.50 0.83 -8.51
N ALA A 196 -6.78 -0.30 -8.49
CA ALA A 196 -7.09 -1.43 -7.63
C ALA A 196 -6.56 -1.15 -6.22
N VAL A 197 -7.44 -0.91 -5.23
CA VAL A 197 -7.06 -0.49 -3.88
C VAL A 197 -7.23 -1.64 -2.88
N LEU A 198 -6.18 -1.94 -2.12
CA LEU A 198 -6.24 -2.81 -0.95
C LEU A 198 -5.89 -2.02 0.31
N VAL A 199 -6.83 -1.90 1.23
CA VAL A 199 -6.64 -1.34 2.56
C VAL A 199 -6.55 -2.50 3.56
N VAL A 200 -5.47 -2.53 4.31
CA VAL A 200 -5.28 -3.48 5.42
C VAL A 200 -5.41 -2.71 6.71
N THR A 201 -6.36 -3.10 7.57
CA THR A 201 -6.62 -2.41 8.82
C THR A 201 -7.26 -3.31 9.88
N HIS A 202 -7.36 -2.82 11.10
CA HIS A 202 -8.18 -3.39 12.17
C HIS A 202 -9.39 -2.49 12.52
N GLU A 203 -9.54 -1.35 11.85
CA GLU A 203 -10.59 -0.37 12.07
C GLU A 203 -11.82 -0.70 11.21
N SER A 204 -12.99 -0.85 11.86
CA SER A 204 -14.24 -1.26 11.19
C SER A 204 -14.79 -0.21 10.23
N ASP A 205 -14.51 1.06 10.47
CA ASP A 205 -15.06 2.18 9.70
C ASP A 205 -14.60 2.16 8.24
N ALA A 206 -13.44 1.55 7.97
CA ALA A 206 -12.96 1.33 6.60
C ALA A 206 -13.90 0.44 5.77
N LEU A 207 -14.71 -0.41 6.42
CA LEU A 207 -15.65 -1.29 5.72
C LEU A 207 -16.78 -0.56 5.00
N ASP A 208 -17.09 0.68 5.40
CA ASP A 208 -18.13 1.49 4.75
C ASP A 208 -17.72 1.97 3.35
N TYR A 209 -16.42 1.93 3.05
CA TYR A 209 -15.84 2.31 1.76
C TYR A 209 -15.59 1.10 0.83
N ALA A 210 -15.77 -0.12 1.34
CA ALA A 210 -15.32 -1.34 0.69
C ALA A 210 -16.33 -1.92 -0.31
N ASP A 211 -15.86 -2.21 -1.53
CA ASP A 211 -16.57 -3.07 -2.48
C ASP A 211 -16.40 -4.55 -2.10
N GLN A 212 -15.22 -4.92 -1.58
CA GLN A 212 -14.92 -6.27 -1.13
C GLN A 212 -14.38 -6.25 0.31
N ARG A 213 -14.81 -7.23 1.10
CA ARG A 213 -14.45 -7.36 2.51
C ARG A 213 -13.78 -8.69 2.75
N TRP A 214 -12.52 -8.65 3.16
CA TRP A 214 -11.76 -9.84 3.49
C TRP A 214 -11.39 -9.83 4.96
N GLN A 215 -11.17 -11.02 5.51
CA GLN A 215 -10.71 -11.17 6.89
C GLN A 215 -9.50 -12.09 6.96
N MET A 216 -8.51 -11.72 7.78
CA MET A 216 -7.35 -12.55 8.07
C MET A 216 -7.29 -12.91 9.54
N ASN A 217 -7.21 -14.21 9.80
CA ASN A 217 -7.06 -14.74 11.15
C ASN A 217 -5.95 -15.81 11.17
N ALA A 218 -4.89 -15.57 11.97
CA ALA A 218 -3.75 -16.48 12.12
C ALA A 218 -3.19 -17.00 10.77
N GLY A 219 -3.03 -16.09 9.80
CA GLY A 219 -2.49 -16.41 8.47
C GLY A 219 -3.52 -16.97 7.47
N VAL A 220 -4.74 -17.23 7.89
CA VAL A 220 -5.82 -17.73 7.00
C VAL A 220 -6.69 -16.55 6.55
N LEU A 221 -6.82 -16.38 5.23
CA LEU A 221 -7.66 -15.38 4.60
C LEU A 221 -9.02 -15.99 4.25
N THR A 222 -10.09 -15.25 4.55
CA THR A 222 -11.48 -15.53 4.16
C THR A 222 -12.09 -14.29 3.47
N LYS A 223 -12.97 -14.52 2.52
CA LYS A 223 -13.69 -13.51 1.74
C LYS A 223 -15.15 -13.49 2.14
#